data_e0715f05ec3b251fe19c386316098bca
#
_entry.id   e0715f05ec3b251fe19c386316098bca
#
_cell.length_a   1.000
_cell.length_b   1.000
_cell.length_c   1.000
_cell.angle_alpha   90.00
_cell.angle_beta   90.00
_cell.angle_gamma   90.00
#
_symmetry.space_group_name_H-M   'P 1'
#
loop_
_entity.id
_entity.type
_entity.pdbx_description
1 polymer ?
#
loop_
_entity_poly.entity_id
_entity_poly.type
_entity_poly.pdbx_seq_one_letter_code
_entity_poly.pdbx_strand_id
1 'polypeptide(L)'
;MAFGSAPRGIPRILQWLLAGLMMLIGLAVGGLGFKLATVGGSSYFLIMGVAMVIAAILIFLNRTSGILLYGIAFIASLFWAVSDAGWDFWPLFSRLFTFAVLAFLCAIVWPFLRAANHTAPNKAPAFGVAALLAVAMLVSLGWMFKPQTLVAANEPVPVKPVAPGEQQKNWEHWGNTTHGDRFAALDQINKQNVSSLKVAWVAHTGDIPQSNGSGAEDQNTPLQVGDTLYVCTPYSKVLALDVDSGKEKWRYDSKATAPNWQRCRGLGYFEDHANVTVSQIGTSPAACPRRLFLPTTDARLIAINADNGKVCDDFGDHGTVDLSVGMGEIKPGYYQQTSTPLVAGNVVVVGGRVADNYSTGEPPGVVRAYDVHTGKLAWAWDPGNPNLTGLPPEGQTYTRGTPNVWSAMSYDAKLNLIYLPTGNATPDFWAGERTALDRSEEHTSEL
;
A
#
# COMPACT_ATOMS: atom_id res chain seq x y z
N MET A 1 -32.85 -13.32 49.25
CA MET A 1 -32.81 -13.60 47.77
C MET A 1 -32.30 -15.03 47.63
N ALA A 2 -33.13 -15.97 47.21
CA ALA A 2 -32.73 -17.37 47.06
C ALA A 2 -31.93 -17.54 45.77
N PHE A 3 -30.67 -17.92 45.88
CA PHE A 3 -29.82 -18.26 44.74
C PHE A 3 -30.25 -19.65 44.22
N GLY A 4 -30.94 -19.69 43.09
CA GLY A 4 -31.23 -20.95 42.43
C GLY A 4 -29.94 -21.65 41.96
N SER A 5 -30.00 -22.93 41.67
CA SER A 5 -28.85 -23.74 41.29
C SER A 5 -28.22 -23.28 39.96
N ALA A 6 -26.91 -23.08 39.98
CA ALA A 6 -26.14 -22.80 38.75
C ALA A 6 -26.25 -24.00 37.77
N PRO A 7 -26.14 -23.75 36.44
CA PRO A 7 -26.10 -24.85 35.50
C PRO A 7 -24.94 -25.80 35.83
N ARG A 8 -25.13 -27.09 35.62
CA ARG A 8 -24.12 -28.13 35.90
C ARG A 8 -23.70 -28.80 34.61
N GLY A 9 -22.46 -29.26 34.55
CA GLY A 9 -21.90 -29.96 33.37
C GLY A 9 -21.60 -29.05 32.19
N ILE A 10 -21.80 -29.54 30.96
CA ILE A 10 -21.45 -28.87 29.69
C ILE A 10 -22.01 -27.44 29.59
N PRO A 11 -23.27 -27.12 29.96
CA PRO A 11 -23.77 -25.75 29.87
C PRO A 11 -22.98 -24.74 30.73
N ARG A 12 -22.44 -25.16 31.87
CA ARG A 12 -21.62 -24.30 32.73
C ARG A 12 -20.24 -24.04 32.11
N ILE A 13 -19.67 -25.04 31.47
CA ILE A 13 -18.40 -24.89 30.73
C ILE A 13 -18.58 -23.91 29.59
N LEU A 14 -19.63 -24.07 28.77
CA LEU A 14 -19.93 -23.15 27.65
C LEU A 14 -20.16 -21.71 28.15
N GLN A 15 -20.86 -21.53 29.26
CA GLN A 15 -21.06 -20.22 29.89
C GLN A 15 -19.73 -19.56 30.26
N TRP A 16 -18.82 -20.31 30.90
CA TRP A 16 -17.51 -19.78 31.30
C TRP A 16 -16.59 -19.51 30.12
N LEU A 17 -16.59 -20.37 29.10
CA LEU A 17 -15.86 -20.16 27.88
C LEU A 17 -16.34 -18.90 27.14
N LEU A 18 -17.66 -18.72 27.05
CA LEU A 18 -18.22 -17.52 26.43
C LEU A 18 -17.86 -16.27 27.23
N ALA A 19 -18.04 -16.30 28.55
CA ALA A 19 -17.68 -15.17 29.42
C ALA A 19 -16.19 -14.84 29.36
N GLY A 20 -15.31 -15.85 29.32
CA GLY A 20 -13.88 -15.68 29.17
C GLY A 20 -13.51 -15.07 27.79
N LEU A 21 -14.11 -15.57 26.71
CA LEU A 21 -13.90 -15.05 25.37
C LEU A 21 -14.36 -13.59 25.26
N MET A 22 -15.57 -13.29 25.76
CA MET A 22 -16.09 -11.91 25.74
C MET A 22 -15.26 -10.97 26.62
N MET A 23 -14.74 -11.44 27.75
CA MET A 23 -13.85 -10.67 28.61
C MET A 23 -12.55 -10.31 27.87
N LEU A 24 -11.92 -11.29 27.23
CA LEU A 24 -10.67 -11.10 26.50
C LEU A 24 -10.85 -10.14 25.34
N ILE A 25 -11.87 -10.35 24.50
CA ILE A 25 -12.14 -9.45 23.35
C ILE A 25 -12.56 -8.07 23.88
N GLY A 26 -13.39 -7.99 24.92
CA GLY A 26 -13.84 -6.73 25.49
C GLY A 26 -12.70 -5.89 26.06
N LEU A 27 -11.74 -6.50 26.74
CA LEU A 27 -10.55 -5.83 27.25
C LEU A 27 -9.65 -5.35 26.11
N ALA A 28 -9.45 -6.18 25.09
CA ALA A 28 -8.66 -5.80 23.92
C ALA A 28 -9.30 -4.62 23.15
N VAL A 29 -10.59 -4.75 22.82
CA VAL A 29 -11.35 -3.70 22.10
C VAL A 29 -11.46 -2.42 22.93
N GLY A 30 -11.75 -2.54 24.23
CA GLY A 30 -11.88 -1.37 25.13
C GLY A 30 -10.53 -0.68 25.37
N GLY A 31 -9.46 -1.44 25.59
CA GLY A 31 -8.12 -0.90 25.82
C GLY A 31 -7.56 -0.18 24.58
N LEU A 32 -7.66 -0.81 23.43
CA LEU A 32 -7.27 -0.19 22.15
C LEU A 32 -8.22 0.97 21.80
N GLY A 33 -9.53 0.82 22.08
CA GLY A 33 -10.52 1.87 21.90
C GLY A 33 -10.28 3.09 22.79
N PHE A 34 -9.80 2.89 24.02
CA PHE A 34 -9.38 3.99 24.90
C PHE A 34 -8.21 4.76 24.25
N LYS A 35 -7.16 4.04 23.83
CA LYS A 35 -6.01 4.67 23.16
C LYS A 35 -6.46 5.41 21.88
N LEU A 36 -7.34 4.82 21.08
CA LEU A 36 -7.89 5.46 19.89
C LEU A 36 -8.65 6.75 20.21
N ALA A 37 -9.48 6.73 21.26
CA ALA A 37 -10.24 7.92 21.68
C ALA A 37 -9.32 9.05 22.17
N THR A 38 -8.19 8.75 22.81
CA THR A 38 -7.23 9.78 23.28
C THR A 38 -6.52 10.51 22.14
N VAL A 39 -6.48 9.92 20.93
CA VAL A 39 -5.90 10.55 19.73
C VAL A 39 -6.98 11.12 18.78
N GLY A 40 -8.20 11.31 19.28
CA GLY A 40 -9.29 11.91 18.51
C GLY A 40 -10.07 10.94 17.61
N GLY A 41 -9.82 9.62 17.72
CA GLY A 41 -10.57 8.61 17.01
C GLY A 41 -11.92 8.28 17.64
N SER A 42 -12.64 7.31 17.05
CA SER A 42 -13.99 6.93 17.48
C SER A 42 -14.01 6.37 18.91
N SER A 43 -14.88 6.91 19.76
CA SER A 43 -15.14 6.41 21.11
C SER A 43 -15.99 5.13 21.10
N TYR A 44 -16.53 4.72 19.97
CA TYR A 44 -17.37 3.53 19.85
C TYR A 44 -16.69 2.27 20.41
N PHE A 45 -15.42 2.03 20.06
CA PHE A 45 -14.69 0.84 20.49
C PHE A 45 -14.47 0.78 21.99
N LEU A 46 -14.25 1.94 22.63
CA LEU A 46 -14.18 2.02 24.09
C LEU A 46 -15.51 1.63 24.74
N ILE A 47 -16.63 2.23 24.27
CA ILE A 47 -17.96 1.98 24.79
C ILE A 47 -18.35 0.51 24.60
N MET A 48 -18.12 -0.04 23.40
CA MET A 48 -18.41 -1.44 23.11
C MET A 48 -17.57 -2.40 23.95
N GLY A 49 -16.27 -2.12 24.10
CA GLY A 49 -15.38 -2.92 24.93
C GLY A 49 -15.82 -2.96 26.40
N VAL A 50 -16.20 -1.80 26.97
CA VAL A 50 -16.74 -1.71 28.34
C VAL A 50 -18.05 -2.49 28.48
N ALA A 51 -18.97 -2.34 27.53
CA ALA A 51 -20.24 -3.09 27.52
C ALA A 51 -20.01 -4.60 27.46
N MET A 52 -19.02 -5.06 26.65
CA MET A 52 -18.65 -6.47 26.56
C MET A 52 -18.07 -7.01 27.87
N VAL A 53 -17.20 -6.26 28.54
CA VAL A 53 -16.60 -6.64 29.80
C VAL A 53 -17.70 -6.78 30.90
N ILE A 54 -18.60 -5.80 30.96
CA ILE A 54 -19.73 -5.85 31.91
C ILE A 54 -20.65 -7.05 31.60
N ALA A 55 -20.99 -7.27 30.34
CA ALA A 55 -21.78 -8.39 29.90
C ALA A 55 -21.13 -9.74 30.25
N ALA A 56 -19.79 -9.85 30.01
CA ALA A 56 -19.02 -11.04 30.37
C ALA A 56 -19.08 -11.35 31.89
N ILE A 57 -18.91 -10.33 32.74
CA ILE A 57 -19.03 -10.48 34.21
C ILE A 57 -20.43 -10.95 34.58
N LEU A 58 -21.46 -10.34 34.02
CA LEU A 58 -22.85 -10.71 34.31
C LEU A 58 -23.17 -12.16 33.88
N ILE A 59 -22.68 -12.57 32.71
CA ILE A 59 -22.82 -13.95 32.21
C ILE A 59 -22.05 -14.91 33.11
N PHE A 60 -20.84 -14.59 33.50
CA PHE A 60 -20.06 -15.40 34.45
C PHE A 60 -20.80 -15.59 35.79
N LEU A 61 -21.46 -14.53 36.29
CA LEU A 61 -22.31 -14.55 37.48
C LEU A 61 -23.68 -15.20 37.23
N ASN A 62 -23.87 -15.86 36.10
CA ASN A 62 -25.13 -16.56 35.75
C ASN A 62 -26.37 -15.64 35.68
N ARG A 63 -26.21 -14.41 35.17
CA ARG A 63 -27.27 -13.43 35.00
C ARG A 63 -27.65 -13.23 33.55
N THR A 64 -28.94 -13.35 33.23
CA THR A 64 -29.46 -13.10 31.86
C THR A 64 -29.34 -11.65 31.44
N SER A 65 -29.20 -10.70 32.40
CA SER A 65 -28.96 -9.28 32.09
C SER A 65 -27.68 -9.04 31.30
N GLY A 66 -26.68 -9.95 31.39
CA GLY A 66 -25.48 -9.88 30.54
C GLY A 66 -25.77 -10.12 29.05
N ILE A 67 -26.66 -11.10 28.77
CA ILE A 67 -27.13 -11.36 27.40
C ILE A 67 -27.91 -10.15 26.86
N LEU A 68 -28.80 -9.58 27.68
CA LEU A 68 -29.60 -8.42 27.30
C LEU A 68 -28.68 -7.20 27.00
N LEU A 69 -27.72 -6.93 27.88
CA LEU A 69 -26.78 -5.83 27.71
C LEU A 69 -25.98 -5.99 26.40
N TYR A 70 -25.46 -7.21 26.14
CA TYR A 70 -24.73 -7.46 24.89
C TYR A 70 -25.63 -7.33 23.65
N GLY A 71 -26.87 -7.83 23.73
CA GLY A 71 -27.85 -7.68 22.64
C GLY A 71 -28.13 -6.22 22.29
N ILE A 72 -28.32 -5.36 23.31
CA ILE A 72 -28.50 -3.91 23.12
C ILE A 72 -27.24 -3.30 22.49
N ALA A 73 -26.04 -3.64 22.99
CA ALA A 73 -24.78 -3.16 22.43
C ALA A 73 -24.58 -3.62 20.99
N PHE A 74 -24.94 -4.85 20.64
CA PHE A 74 -24.87 -5.36 19.27
C PHE A 74 -25.85 -4.64 18.34
N ILE A 75 -27.08 -4.38 18.77
CA ILE A 75 -28.05 -3.59 17.99
C ILE A 75 -27.51 -2.17 17.75
N ALA A 76 -26.97 -1.53 18.79
CA ALA A 76 -26.36 -0.21 18.65
C ALA A 76 -25.17 -0.24 17.66
N SER A 77 -24.40 -1.34 17.64
CA SER A 77 -23.30 -1.54 16.68
C SER A 77 -23.78 -1.63 15.23
N LEU A 78 -24.98 -2.19 14.97
CA LEU A 78 -25.56 -2.21 13.62
C LEU A 78 -25.81 -0.79 13.11
N PHE A 79 -26.42 0.07 13.95
CA PHE A 79 -26.65 1.47 13.58
C PHE A 79 -25.36 2.25 13.40
N TRP A 80 -24.41 2.07 14.31
CA TRP A 80 -23.11 2.72 14.20
C TRP A 80 -22.37 2.29 12.92
N ALA A 81 -22.31 0.99 12.62
CA ALA A 81 -21.60 0.47 11.47
C ALA A 81 -22.18 1.01 10.15
N VAL A 82 -23.51 1.11 10.04
CA VAL A 82 -24.15 1.70 8.85
C VAL A 82 -23.87 3.21 8.77
N SER A 83 -23.88 3.92 9.91
CA SER A 83 -23.54 5.35 9.96
C SER A 83 -22.09 5.63 9.58
N ASP A 84 -21.17 4.74 9.94
CA ASP A 84 -19.71 4.89 9.73
C ASP A 84 -19.27 4.44 8.33
N ALA A 85 -19.88 3.37 7.79
CA ALA A 85 -19.43 2.70 6.58
C ALA A 85 -20.47 2.65 5.45
N GLY A 86 -21.66 3.24 5.67
CA GLY A 86 -22.75 3.14 4.70
C GLY A 86 -23.27 1.69 4.56
N TRP A 87 -23.81 1.38 3.37
CA TRP A 87 -24.38 0.06 3.07
C TRP A 87 -23.44 -0.87 2.31
N ASP A 88 -22.13 -0.57 2.30
CA ASP A 88 -21.15 -1.38 1.60
C ASP A 88 -20.86 -2.67 2.35
N PHE A 89 -20.90 -3.79 1.62
CA PHE A 89 -20.80 -5.12 2.19
C PHE A 89 -19.51 -5.36 2.99
N TRP A 90 -18.35 -5.10 2.40
CA TRP A 90 -17.05 -5.41 3.01
C TRP A 90 -16.76 -4.61 4.28
N PRO A 91 -16.98 -3.29 4.30
CA PRO A 91 -16.89 -2.50 5.53
C PRO A 91 -17.85 -2.96 6.63
N LEU A 92 -19.10 -3.30 6.30
CA LEU A 92 -20.07 -3.81 7.28
C LEU A 92 -19.69 -5.19 7.80
N PHE A 93 -19.26 -6.09 6.92
CA PHE A 93 -18.83 -7.43 7.28
C PHE A 93 -17.69 -7.40 8.29
N SER A 94 -16.63 -6.63 8.02
CA SER A 94 -15.46 -6.50 8.90
C SER A 94 -15.80 -5.94 10.28
N ARG A 95 -16.78 -5.02 10.36
CA ARG A 95 -17.21 -4.39 11.62
C ARG A 95 -18.15 -5.25 12.45
N LEU A 96 -18.98 -6.08 11.81
CA LEU A 96 -20.12 -6.72 12.47
C LEU A 96 -19.98 -8.22 12.67
N PHE A 97 -19.23 -8.92 11.80
CA PHE A 97 -19.22 -10.39 11.78
C PHE A 97 -18.76 -10.99 13.11
N THR A 98 -17.69 -10.50 13.71
CA THR A 98 -17.21 -10.99 15.00
C THR A 98 -18.25 -10.77 16.13
N PHE A 99 -18.91 -9.61 16.14
CA PHE A 99 -19.95 -9.32 17.12
C PHE A 99 -21.20 -10.15 16.88
N ALA A 100 -21.55 -10.47 15.64
CA ALA A 100 -22.64 -11.37 15.30
C ALA A 100 -22.38 -12.80 15.77
N VAL A 101 -21.14 -13.30 15.63
CA VAL A 101 -20.73 -14.60 16.17
C VAL A 101 -20.91 -14.64 17.70
N LEU A 102 -20.47 -13.60 18.41
CA LEU A 102 -20.66 -13.52 19.86
C LEU A 102 -22.15 -13.42 20.24
N ALA A 103 -22.98 -12.68 19.47
CA ALA A 103 -24.42 -12.62 19.67
C ALA A 103 -25.08 -13.99 19.50
N PHE A 104 -24.66 -14.75 18.48
CA PHE A 104 -25.08 -16.12 18.26
C PHE A 104 -24.74 -17.03 19.47
N LEU A 105 -23.48 -16.97 19.92
CA LEU A 105 -23.06 -17.75 21.09
C LEU A 105 -23.83 -17.34 22.37
N CYS A 106 -24.08 -16.04 22.53
CA CYS A 106 -24.95 -15.54 23.60
C CYS A 106 -26.36 -16.14 23.53
N ALA A 107 -26.97 -16.20 22.36
CA ALA A 107 -28.29 -16.78 22.15
C ALA A 107 -28.31 -18.29 22.47
N ILE A 108 -27.25 -19.02 22.12
CA ILE A 108 -27.12 -20.46 22.48
C ILE A 108 -26.99 -20.67 23.98
N VAL A 109 -26.24 -19.81 24.69
CA VAL A 109 -26.03 -19.93 26.15
C VAL A 109 -27.22 -19.42 26.94
N TRP A 110 -28.00 -18.48 26.40
CA TRP A 110 -29.14 -17.83 27.09
C TRP A 110 -30.10 -18.80 27.83
N PRO A 111 -30.60 -19.91 27.22
CA PRO A 111 -31.54 -20.81 27.89
C PRO A 111 -31.00 -21.51 29.14
N PHE A 112 -29.67 -21.53 29.28
CA PHE A 112 -28.97 -22.18 30.38
C PHE A 112 -28.64 -21.20 31.52
N LEU A 113 -28.75 -19.89 31.25
CA LEU A 113 -28.63 -18.86 32.26
C LEU A 113 -29.95 -18.75 33.02
N ARG A 114 -29.84 -18.36 34.25
CA ARG A 114 -30.95 -18.33 35.17
C ARG A 114 -31.98 -17.26 34.82
N ALA A 115 -33.21 -17.68 34.63
CA ALA A 115 -34.37 -16.80 34.74
C ALA A 115 -34.60 -16.43 36.22
N ALA A 116 -34.93 -15.17 36.49
CA ALA A 116 -35.20 -14.67 37.82
C ALA A 116 -36.42 -15.36 38.48
N ASN A 117 -37.26 -15.98 37.69
CA ASN A 117 -38.48 -16.67 38.08
C ASN A 117 -38.32 -18.17 37.85
N HIS A 118 -38.46 -18.99 38.85
CA HIS A 118 -38.26 -20.44 38.91
C HIS A 118 -39.04 -21.30 37.89
N THR A 119 -39.61 -20.75 36.87
CA THR A 119 -40.27 -21.46 35.74
C THR A 119 -39.23 -21.93 34.73
N ALA A 120 -39.38 -23.15 34.20
CA ALA A 120 -38.53 -23.67 33.15
C ALA A 120 -38.51 -22.68 31.98
N PRO A 121 -37.34 -22.17 31.58
CA PRO A 121 -37.27 -21.13 30.52
C PRO A 121 -37.80 -21.70 29.21
N ASN A 122 -38.69 -20.95 28.56
CA ASN A 122 -39.04 -21.26 27.19
C ASN A 122 -37.79 -21.05 26.31
N LYS A 123 -37.26 -22.14 25.77
CA LYS A 123 -36.03 -22.11 24.97
C LYS A 123 -36.26 -21.61 23.53
N ALA A 124 -37.52 -21.61 23.09
CA ALA A 124 -37.86 -21.28 21.69
C ALA A 124 -37.39 -19.89 21.25
N PRO A 125 -37.54 -18.78 22.02
CA PRO A 125 -37.06 -17.47 21.63
C PRO A 125 -35.53 -17.42 21.43
N ALA A 126 -34.78 -18.06 22.34
CA ALA A 126 -33.32 -18.06 22.27
C ALA A 126 -32.81 -18.80 21.06
N PHE A 127 -33.33 -19.99 20.77
CA PHE A 127 -32.97 -20.75 19.57
C PHE A 127 -33.51 -20.11 18.31
N GLY A 128 -34.63 -19.39 18.32
CA GLY A 128 -35.11 -18.58 17.20
C GLY A 128 -34.13 -17.45 16.84
N VAL A 129 -33.63 -16.72 17.86
CA VAL A 129 -32.59 -15.67 17.64
C VAL A 129 -31.29 -16.31 17.14
N ALA A 130 -30.86 -17.43 17.73
CA ALA A 130 -29.65 -18.12 17.26
C ALA A 130 -29.79 -18.58 15.80
N ALA A 131 -30.93 -19.15 15.42
CA ALA A 131 -31.19 -19.57 14.03
C ALA A 131 -31.17 -18.37 13.07
N LEU A 132 -31.81 -17.26 13.44
CA LEU A 132 -31.80 -16.03 12.64
C LEU A 132 -30.37 -15.51 12.44
N LEU A 133 -29.57 -15.44 13.50
CA LEU A 133 -28.17 -15.01 13.41
C LEU A 133 -27.33 -15.98 12.57
N ALA A 134 -27.54 -17.29 12.72
CA ALA A 134 -26.85 -18.30 11.91
C ALA A 134 -27.18 -18.13 10.42
N VAL A 135 -28.45 -17.94 10.08
CA VAL A 135 -28.87 -17.69 8.69
C VAL A 135 -28.25 -16.39 8.16
N ALA A 136 -28.29 -15.30 8.94
CA ALA A 136 -27.69 -14.03 8.57
C ALA A 136 -26.18 -14.15 8.31
N MET A 137 -25.44 -14.88 9.16
CA MET A 137 -24.01 -15.14 8.99
C MET A 137 -23.74 -16.00 7.76
N LEU A 138 -24.52 -17.06 7.51
CA LEU A 138 -24.39 -17.91 6.32
C LEU A 138 -24.68 -17.13 5.04
N VAL A 139 -25.72 -16.29 5.03
CA VAL A 139 -26.03 -15.40 3.91
C VAL A 139 -24.88 -14.43 3.67
N SER A 140 -24.32 -13.84 4.75
CA SER A 140 -23.18 -12.93 4.63
C SER A 140 -21.95 -13.64 4.07
N LEU A 141 -21.64 -14.86 4.53
CA LEU A 141 -20.55 -15.66 3.97
C LEU A 141 -20.79 -16.02 2.50
N GLY A 142 -22.01 -16.38 2.13
CA GLY A 142 -22.39 -16.62 0.73
C GLY A 142 -22.26 -15.37 -0.14
N TRP A 143 -22.59 -14.21 0.42
CA TRP A 143 -22.49 -12.92 -0.28
C TRP A 143 -21.06 -12.51 -0.61
N MET A 144 -20.06 -12.98 0.16
CA MET A 144 -18.63 -12.78 -0.15
C MET A 144 -18.25 -13.26 -1.55
N PHE A 145 -18.92 -14.28 -2.05
CA PHE A 145 -18.65 -14.88 -3.37
C PHE A 145 -19.44 -14.22 -4.50
N LYS A 146 -20.32 -13.25 -4.18
CA LYS A 146 -21.02 -12.49 -5.21
C LYS A 146 -20.05 -11.51 -5.85
N PRO A 147 -19.90 -11.53 -7.20
CA PRO A 147 -19.12 -10.51 -7.89
C PRO A 147 -19.65 -9.12 -7.52
N GLN A 148 -18.79 -8.28 -6.99
CA GLN A 148 -19.13 -6.87 -6.75
C GLN A 148 -19.19 -6.21 -8.13
N THR A 149 -20.34 -5.68 -8.50
CA THR A 149 -20.43 -4.80 -9.66
C THR A 149 -19.72 -3.49 -9.28
N LEU A 150 -18.55 -3.28 -9.85
CA LEU A 150 -17.96 -1.94 -9.87
C LEU A 150 -19.01 -1.04 -10.56
N VAL A 151 -19.54 -0.07 -9.84
CA VAL A 151 -20.32 0.99 -10.44
C VAL A 151 -19.31 1.79 -11.26
N ALA A 152 -19.14 1.43 -12.54
CA ALA A 152 -18.50 2.32 -13.47
C ALA A 152 -19.28 3.63 -13.42
N ALA A 153 -18.60 4.75 -13.26
CA ALA A 153 -19.21 6.06 -13.43
C ALA A 153 -20.01 6.02 -14.74
N ASN A 154 -21.30 6.34 -14.66
CA ASN A 154 -22.25 6.14 -15.75
C ASN A 154 -21.98 7.02 -16.98
N GLU A 155 -20.94 7.84 -16.95
CA GLU A 155 -20.55 8.64 -18.11
C GLU A 155 -19.16 8.12 -18.59
N PRO A 156 -19.09 7.58 -19.82
CA PRO A 156 -17.79 7.36 -20.43
C PRO A 156 -17.11 8.73 -20.50
N VAL A 157 -15.99 8.87 -19.80
CA VAL A 157 -15.10 10.03 -19.99
C VAL A 157 -14.85 10.10 -21.50
N PRO A 158 -15.18 11.21 -22.18
CA PRO A 158 -14.94 11.32 -23.61
C PRO A 158 -13.45 11.19 -23.86
N VAL A 159 -13.03 10.01 -24.28
CA VAL A 159 -11.66 9.82 -24.76
C VAL A 159 -11.59 10.66 -26.03
N LYS A 160 -10.84 11.76 -26.02
CA LYS A 160 -10.55 12.51 -27.25
C LYS A 160 -9.93 11.51 -28.21
N PRO A 161 -10.51 11.29 -29.40
CA PRO A 161 -9.84 10.46 -30.41
C PRO A 161 -8.47 11.08 -30.68
N VAL A 162 -7.42 10.29 -30.54
CA VAL A 162 -6.10 10.69 -31.00
C VAL A 162 -6.19 10.84 -32.52
N ALA A 163 -5.72 11.99 -33.04
CA ALA A 163 -5.80 12.27 -34.47
C ALA A 163 -5.06 11.14 -35.24
N PRO A 164 -5.60 10.64 -36.37
CA PRO A 164 -4.90 9.68 -37.22
C PRO A 164 -3.55 10.28 -37.64
N GLY A 165 -2.45 9.68 -37.23
CA GLY A 165 -1.09 10.14 -37.52
C GLY A 165 -0.19 10.39 -36.32
N GLU A 166 -0.74 10.59 -35.11
CA GLU A 166 0.02 10.64 -33.86
C GLU A 166 0.08 9.23 -33.23
N GLN A 167 0.61 8.28 -33.95
CA GLN A 167 0.89 6.97 -33.34
C GLN A 167 2.05 7.13 -32.38
N GLN A 168 1.76 6.93 -31.11
CA GLN A 168 2.78 6.85 -30.08
C GLN A 168 3.69 5.66 -30.39
N LYS A 169 4.96 5.94 -30.63
CA LYS A 169 5.94 4.93 -31.04
C LYS A 169 6.69 4.33 -29.87
N ASN A 170 6.73 5.02 -28.74
CA ASN A 170 7.53 4.66 -27.58
C ASN A 170 6.68 4.57 -26.33
N TRP A 171 7.20 3.85 -25.33
CA TRP A 171 6.69 3.81 -23.96
C TRP A 171 7.82 4.23 -23.02
N GLU A 172 8.06 5.54 -22.91
CA GLU A 172 9.26 6.13 -22.27
C GLU A 172 9.12 6.33 -20.76
N HIS A 173 7.91 6.23 -20.24
CA HIS A 173 7.61 6.39 -18.82
C HIS A 173 6.88 5.16 -18.29
N TRP A 174 6.95 4.94 -16.98
CA TRP A 174 6.26 3.82 -16.32
C TRP A 174 4.77 3.74 -16.67
N GLY A 175 4.11 4.88 -16.75
CA GLY A 175 2.69 4.99 -17.12
C GLY A 175 2.47 5.40 -18.55
N ASN A 176 3.41 5.19 -19.46
CA ASN A 176 3.43 5.63 -20.85
C ASN A 176 3.77 7.13 -21.00
N THR A 177 2.95 8.00 -20.43
CA THR A 177 3.17 9.44 -20.36
C THR A 177 3.69 9.83 -18.97
N THR A 178 4.17 11.06 -18.81
CA THR A 178 4.52 11.62 -17.50
C THR A 178 3.31 11.72 -16.56
N HIS A 179 2.09 11.79 -17.09
CA HIS A 179 0.86 11.76 -16.29
C HIS A 179 0.56 10.38 -15.70
N GLY A 180 1.08 9.30 -16.27
CA GLY A 180 0.88 7.95 -15.77
C GLY A 180 -0.47 7.33 -16.15
N ASP A 181 -1.08 7.76 -17.25
CA ASP A 181 -2.41 7.35 -17.71
C ASP A 181 -2.47 5.91 -18.25
N ARG A 182 -1.32 5.25 -18.49
CA ARG A 182 -1.20 3.86 -18.96
C ARG A 182 -2.04 3.55 -20.20
N PHE A 183 -2.26 4.54 -21.01
CA PHE A 183 -3.04 4.44 -22.22
C PHE A 183 -2.18 4.72 -23.45
N ALA A 184 -2.31 3.90 -24.48
CA ALA A 184 -1.81 4.17 -25.81
C ALA A 184 -2.95 4.01 -26.81
N ALA A 185 -3.09 4.98 -27.73
CA ALA A 185 -4.14 4.95 -28.76
C ALA A 185 -3.75 3.97 -29.89
N LEU A 186 -3.62 2.69 -29.54
CA LEU A 186 -3.30 1.60 -30.44
C LEU A 186 -4.53 0.73 -30.64
N ASP A 187 -4.82 0.33 -31.86
CA ASP A 187 -5.99 -0.48 -32.25
C ASP A 187 -5.64 -1.80 -32.95
N GLN A 188 -4.33 -2.07 -33.11
CA GLN A 188 -3.87 -3.30 -33.77
C GLN A 188 -4.38 -4.56 -33.02
N ILE A 189 -4.47 -4.49 -31.67
CA ILE A 189 -5.08 -5.53 -30.87
C ILE A 189 -6.46 -5.06 -30.43
N ASN A 190 -7.48 -5.81 -30.79
CA ASN A 190 -8.87 -5.46 -30.55
C ASN A 190 -9.71 -6.71 -30.24
N LYS A 191 -11.00 -6.56 -29.95
CA LYS A 191 -11.91 -7.66 -29.58
C LYS A 191 -12.02 -8.75 -30.65
N GLN A 192 -11.75 -8.42 -31.90
CA GLN A 192 -11.86 -9.36 -33.03
C GLN A 192 -10.63 -10.25 -33.17
N ASN A 193 -9.46 -9.79 -32.77
CA ASN A 193 -8.20 -10.49 -32.97
C ASN A 193 -7.43 -10.88 -31.72
N VAL A 194 -7.85 -10.43 -30.53
CA VAL A 194 -7.17 -10.74 -29.26
C VAL A 194 -7.03 -12.24 -28.99
N SER A 195 -7.99 -13.05 -29.44
CA SER A 195 -7.94 -14.51 -29.30
C SER A 195 -6.92 -15.20 -30.22
N SER A 196 -6.43 -14.50 -31.26
CA SER A 196 -5.42 -15.00 -32.19
C SER A 196 -3.98 -14.66 -31.80
N LEU A 197 -3.77 -13.95 -30.70
CA LEU A 197 -2.44 -13.60 -30.23
C LEU A 197 -1.60 -14.85 -29.91
N LYS A 198 -0.35 -14.79 -30.31
CA LYS A 198 0.66 -15.84 -30.04
C LYS A 198 1.86 -15.21 -29.37
N VAL A 199 2.55 -15.99 -28.54
CA VAL A 199 3.85 -15.59 -28.00
C VAL A 199 4.84 -15.46 -29.15
N ALA A 200 5.38 -14.24 -29.34
CA ALA A 200 6.37 -13.99 -30.37
C ALA A 200 7.76 -14.51 -29.94
N TRP A 201 8.13 -14.24 -28.70
CA TRP A 201 9.39 -14.70 -28.10
C TRP A 201 9.28 -14.70 -26.57
N VAL A 202 10.23 -15.36 -25.91
CA VAL A 202 10.40 -15.40 -24.47
C VAL A 202 11.86 -15.10 -24.16
N ALA A 203 12.10 -14.11 -23.31
CA ALA A 203 13.42 -13.80 -22.78
C ALA A 203 13.50 -14.17 -21.31
N HIS A 204 14.60 -14.79 -20.91
CA HIS A 204 14.86 -15.17 -19.51
C HIS A 204 15.88 -14.19 -18.93
N THR A 205 15.49 -13.44 -17.89
CA THR A 205 16.38 -12.48 -17.22
C THR A 205 17.53 -13.17 -16.49
N GLY A 206 17.35 -14.42 -16.09
CA GLY A 206 18.26 -15.18 -15.25
C GLY A 206 18.16 -14.85 -13.75
N ASP A 207 17.33 -13.87 -13.39
CA ASP A 207 17.08 -13.48 -12.01
C ASP A 207 15.71 -14.01 -11.57
N ILE A 208 15.73 -15.14 -10.88
CA ILE A 208 14.50 -15.70 -10.31
C ILE A 208 14.35 -15.14 -8.91
N PRO A 209 13.23 -14.41 -8.62
CA PRO A 209 12.97 -13.90 -7.27
C PRO A 209 12.91 -15.07 -6.29
N GLN A 210 13.77 -15.05 -5.30
CA GLN A 210 13.78 -16.05 -4.23
C GLN A 210 12.97 -15.48 -3.06
N SER A 211 11.67 -15.77 -3.03
CA SER A 211 10.83 -15.37 -1.92
C SER A 211 10.86 -16.43 -0.82
N ASN A 212 11.80 -16.32 0.07
CA ASN A 212 11.85 -17.10 1.32
C ASN A 212 11.12 -16.39 2.48
N GLY A 213 10.01 -15.71 2.17
CA GLY A 213 9.31 -14.80 3.10
C GLY A 213 9.87 -13.39 3.14
N SER A 214 10.92 -13.08 2.37
CA SER A 214 11.54 -11.75 2.33
C SER A 214 10.94 -10.80 1.29
N GLY A 215 9.94 -11.23 0.52
CA GLY A 215 9.19 -10.39 -0.41
C GLY A 215 9.94 -10.00 -1.69
N ALA A 216 10.89 -10.81 -2.17
CA ALA A 216 11.48 -10.62 -3.50
C ALA A 216 10.43 -10.91 -4.57
N GLU A 217 10.22 -9.98 -5.49
CA GLU A 217 9.17 -10.05 -6.52
C GLU A 217 9.61 -9.38 -7.81
N ASP A 218 9.22 -9.96 -8.94
CA ASP A 218 9.33 -9.30 -10.23
C ASP A 218 8.08 -8.42 -10.45
N GLN A 219 8.27 -7.10 -10.39
CA GLN A 219 7.20 -6.10 -10.52
C GLN A 219 7.49 -5.09 -11.64
N ASN A 220 8.43 -5.39 -12.53
CA ASN A 220 8.90 -4.46 -13.53
C ASN A 220 7.82 -4.10 -14.55
N THR A 221 7.70 -2.80 -14.84
CA THR A 221 7.05 -2.29 -16.05
C THR A 221 8.16 -1.89 -17.04
N PRO A 222 8.32 -2.61 -18.16
CA PRO A 222 9.34 -2.31 -19.13
C PRO A 222 9.15 -0.93 -19.78
N LEU A 223 10.23 -0.29 -20.19
CA LEU A 223 10.22 0.85 -21.12
C LEU A 223 10.53 0.37 -22.53
N GLN A 224 9.90 1.00 -23.52
CA GLN A 224 10.21 0.75 -24.92
C GLN A 224 10.57 2.07 -25.62
N VAL A 225 11.78 2.14 -26.16
CA VAL A 225 12.26 3.30 -26.90
C VAL A 225 12.87 2.81 -28.22
N GLY A 226 12.29 3.20 -29.32
CA GLY A 226 12.66 2.71 -30.65
C GLY A 226 12.51 1.18 -30.73
N ASP A 227 13.58 0.53 -31.11
CA ASP A 227 13.68 -0.94 -31.22
C ASP A 227 14.19 -1.65 -29.98
N THR A 228 14.19 -0.97 -28.84
CA THR A 228 14.77 -1.51 -27.59
C THR A 228 13.77 -1.51 -26.47
N LEU A 229 13.66 -2.65 -25.79
CA LEU A 229 12.90 -2.86 -24.56
C LEU A 229 13.85 -2.89 -23.37
N TYR A 230 13.68 -1.99 -22.41
CA TYR A 230 14.47 -1.93 -21.18
C TYR A 230 13.71 -2.55 -20.01
N VAL A 231 14.36 -3.49 -19.34
CA VAL A 231 13.80 -4.28 -18.25
C VAL A 231 14.71 -4.18 -17.06
N CYS A 232 14.18 -3.93 -15.87
CA CYS A 232 14.96 -4.11 -14.63
C CYS A 232 14.50 -5.37 -13.88
N THR A 233 15.42 -6.00 -13.16
CA THR A 233 15.16 -7.21 -12.40
C THR A 233 14.99 -6.92 -10.91
N PRO A 234 14.43 -7.86 -10.12
CA PRO A 234 14.35 -7.72 -8.65
C PRO A 234 15.71 -7.42 -7.98
N TYR A 235 16.79 -7.89 -8.58
CA TYR A 235 18.16 -7.69 -8.08
C TYR A 235 18.85 -6.46 -8.68
N SER A 236 18.08 -5.49 -9.17
CA SER A 236 18.56 -4.21 -9.71
C SER A 236 19.58 -4.39 -10.86
N LYS A 237 19.35 -5.38 -11.75
CA LYS A 237 20.04 -5.47 -13.04
C LYS A 237 19.17 -4.86 -14.12
N VAL A 238 19.79 -4.36 -15.18
CA VAL A 238 19.10 -3.84 -16.36
C VAL A 238 19.46 -4.65 -17.58
N LEU A 239 18.45 -5.01 -18.37
CA LEU A 239 18.61 -5.65 -19.66
C LEU A 239 18.02 -4.75 -20.75
N ALA A 240 18.73 -4.62 -21.86
CA ALA A 240 18.19 -4.08 -23.08
C ALA A 240 17.96 -5.22 -24.06
N LEU A 241 16.71 -5.36 -24.50
CA LEU A 241 16.27 -6.42 -25.39
C LEU A 241 15.81 -5.80 -26.72
N ASP A 242 16.07 -6.49 -27.78
CA ASP A 242 15.50 -6.18 -29.09
C ASP A 242 13.99 -6.48 -29.10
N VAL A 243 13.15 -5.53 -29.50
CA VAL A 243 11.68 -5.67 -29.40
C VAL A 243 11.12 -6.76 -30.31
N ASP A 244 11.75 -7.02 -31.47
CA ASP A 244 11.23 -7.99 -32.43
C ASP A 244 11.63 -9.43 -32.10
N SER A 245 12.83 -9.61 -31.56
CA SER A 245 13.42 -10.94 -31.34
C SER A 245 13.58 -11.34 -29.87
N GLY A 246 13.48 -10.40 -28.94
CA GLY A 246 13.76 -10.62 -27.52
C GLY A 246 15.25 -10.87 -27.22
N LYS A 247 16.14 -10.71 -28.20
CA LYS A 247 17.58 -10.91 -27.99
C LYS A 247 18.17 -9.80 -27.14
N GLU A 248 19.04 -10.18 -26.20
CA GLU A 248 19.75 -9.24 -25.36
C GLU A 248 20.75 -8.43 -26.19
N LYS A 249 20.63 -7.10 -26.17
CA LYS A 249 21.58 -6.15 -26.77
C LYS A 249 22.72 -5.85 -25.81
N TRP A 250 22.38 -5.63 -24.54
CA TRP A 250 23.36 -5.43 -23.46
C TRP A 250 22.71 -5.71 -22.09
N ARG A 251 23.56 -5.87 -21.08
CA ARG A 251 23.18 -6.07 -19.68
C ARG A 251 24.07 -5.24 -18.77
N TYR A 252 23.47 -4.67 -17.74
CA TYR A 252 24.15 -3.99 -16.66
C TYR A 252 23.80 -4.68 -15.33
N ASP A 253 24.80 -4.90 -14.48
CA ASP A 253 24.64 -5.47 -13.14
C ASP A 253 25.13 -4.47 -12.09
N SER A 254 24.21 -3.89 -11.33
CA SER A 254 24.50 -2.89 -10.30
C SER A 254 25.22 -3.45 -9.08
N LYS A 255 25.28 -4.79 -8.94
CA LYS A 255 25.75 -5.48 -7.73
C LYS A 255 25.03 -5.05 -6.46
N ALA A 256 23.80 -4.57 -6.58
CA ALA A 256 22.99 -4.18 -5.44
C ALA A 256 22.65 -5.39 -4.58
N THR A 257 22.69 -5.20 -3.27
CA THR A 257 22.34 -6.22 -2.30
C THR A 257 21.38 -5.66 -1.25
N ALA A 258 20.35 -6.43 -0.92
CA ALA A 258 19.43 -6.11 0.16
C ALA A 258 18.94 -7.38 0.84
N PRO A 259 18.70 -7.34 2.17
CA PRO A 259 18.31 -8.54 2.92
C PRO A 259 16.82 -8.93 2.64
N ASN A 260 16.00 -8.01 2.16
CA ASN A 260 14.57 -8.19 1.98
C ASN A 260 14.02 -7.26 0.87
N TRP A 261 12.77 -7.47 0.48
CA TRP A 261 11.98 -6.60 -0.40
C TRP A 261 12.68 -6.25 -1.72
N GLN A 262 13.46 -7.19 -2.27
CA GLN A 262 14.16 -7.00 -3.53
C GLN A 262 13.15 -6.94 -4.68
N ARG A 263 13.06 -5.76 -5.28
CA ARG A 263 12.17 -5.51 -6.42
C ARG A 263 12.59 -4.25 -7.17
N CYS A 264 12.33 -4.23 -8.45
CA CYS A 264 12.43 -3.04 -9.30
C CYS A 264 11.12 -2.89 -10.06
N ARG A 265 10.43 -1.75 -9.92
CA ARG A 265 9.15 -1.50 -10.62
C ARG A 265 9.33 -0.86 -11.98
N GLY A 266 10.50 -0.35 -12.28
CA GLY A 266 10.81 0.26 -13.57
C GLY A 266 12.00 1.22 -13.51
N LEU A 267 12.33 1.76 -14.64
CA LEU A 267 13.43 2.68 -14.88
C LEU A 267 12.88 4.07 -15.19
N GLY A 268 13.64 5.13 -14.87
CA GLY A 268 13.45 6.44 -15.48
C GLY A 268 14.17 6.51 -16.83
N TYR A 269 13.62 7.25 -17.78
CA TYR A 269 14.27 7.51 -19.07
C TYR A 269 14.37 9.01 -19.33
N PHE A 270 15.51 9.44 -19.82
CA PHE A 270 15.76 10.81 -20.27
C PHE A 270 16.51 10.80 -21.58
N GLU A 271 16.09 11.65 -22.51
CA GLU A 271 16.79 11.92 -23.75
C GLU A 271 17.00 13.43 -23.91
N ASP A 272 18.24 13.81 -24.19
CA ASP A 272 18.59 15.19 -24.45
C ASP A 272 18.19 15.56 -25.86
N HIS A 273 17.12 16.32 -26.03
CA HIS A 273 16.65 16.84 -27.30
C HIS A 273 17.36 18.15 -27.71
N ALA A 274 18.19 18.72 -26.85
CA ALA A 274 18.93 19.94 -27.14
C ALA A 274 20.13 19.65 -28.01
N ASN A 275 19.93 19.74 -29.36
CA ASN A 275 20.97 19.90 -30.41
C ASN A 275 22.20 19.00 -30.24
N VAL A 276 22.05 17.70 -30.36
CA VAL A 276 23.16 16.85 -30.77
C VAL A 276 23.44 17.14 -32.26
N THR A 277 24.13 18.26 -32.53
CA THR A 277 24.76 18.42 -33.86
C THR A 277 25.76 17.28 -33.98
N VAL A 278 25.65 16.53 -35.06
CA VAL A 278 26.51 15.37 -35.45
C VAL A 278 28.02 15.65 -35.34
N SER A 279 28.39 16.90 -35.16
CA SER A 279 29.76 17.41 -35.01
C SER A 279 30.38 17.13 -33.60
N GLN A 280 29.62 16.76 -32.58
CA GLN A 280 30.14 16.53 -31.24
C GLN A 280 30.25 15.05 -30.84
N ILE A 281 29.91 14.12 -31.75
CA ILE A 281 29.99 12.67 -31.51
C ILE A 281 31.45 12.16 -31.43
N GLY A 282 32.44 13.02 -31.65
CA GLY A 282 33.84 12.58 -31.87
C GLY A 282 34.86 12.82 -30.77
N THR A 283 34.62 13.57 -29.69
CA THR A 283 35.73 14.05 -28.86
C THR A 283 35.52 14.06 -27.32
N SER A 284 34.42 13.55 -26.78
CA SER A 284 34.31 13.39 -25.31
C SER A 284 33.70 12.05 -24.96
N PRO A 285 34.38 11.20 -24.15
CA PRO A 285 33.86 9.91 -23.71
C PRO A 285 32.67 10.02 -22.70
N ALA A 286 32.27 11.23 -22.34
CA ALA A 286 31.38 11.48 -21.21
C ALA A 286 29.92 11.85 -21.54
N ALA A 287 29.58 12.06 -22.83
CA ALA A 287 28.21 12.46 -23.15
C ALA A 287 27.27 11.24 -23.25
N CYS A 288 26.46 11.01 -22.22
CA CYS A 288 25.32 10.12 -22.27
C CYS A 288 24.06 10.90 -22.71
N PRO A 289 23.75 11.01 -24.01
CA PRO A 289 22.59 11.78 -24.48
C PRO A 289 21.26 11.09 -24.13
N ARG A 290 21.28 9.78 -23.99
CA ARG A 290 20.14 8.97 -23.57
C ARG A 290 20.49 8.21 -22.30
N ARG A 291 19.70 8.42 -21.24
CA ARG A 291 19.99 7.90 -19.91
C ARG A 291 18.84 7.07 -19.39
N LEU A 292 19.18 5.94 -18.78
CA LEU A 292 18.29 5.20 -17.88
C LEU A 292 18.70 5.49 -16.45
N PHE A 293 17.73 5.77 -15.60
CA PHE A 293 17.95 5.92 -14.17
C PHE A 293 17.47 4.66 -13.47
N LEU A 294 18.42 3.93 -12.89
CA LEU A 294 18.17 2.69 -12.14
C LEU A 294 18.12 3.00 -10.65
N PRO A 295 16.98 2.80 -9.99
CA PRO A 295 16.89 2.82 -8.53
C PRO A 295 17.34 1.44 -8.00
N THR A 296 18.16 1.42 -6.96
CA THR A 296 18.66 0.16 -6.40
C THR A 296 18.16 -0.11 -4.99
N THR A 297 18.03 -1.38 -4.64
CA THR A 297 17.54 -1.80 -3.33
C THR A 297 18.52 -1.52 -2.19
N ASP A 298 19.75 -1.14 -2.49
CA ASP A 298 20.76 -0.63 -1.54
C ASP A 298 20.88 0.91 -1.54
N ALA A 299 19.80 1.60 -1.93
CA ALA A 299 19.66 3.05 -1.83
C ALA A 299 20.63 3.87 -2.70
N ARG A 300 20.86 3.44 -3.95
CA ARG A 300 21.58 4.24 -4.95
C ARG A 300 20.66 4.61 -6.11
N LEU A 301 20.97 5.71 -6.80
CA LEU A 301 20.43 6.06 -8.09
C LEU A 301 21.57 6.07 -9.08
N ILE A 302 21.49 5.22 -10.12
CA ILE A 302 22.56 5.02 -11.09
C ILE A 302 22.08 5.48 -12.46
N ALA A 303 22.87 6.31 -13.14
CA ALA A 303 22.62 6.69 -14.53
C ALA A 303 23.38 5.79 -15.48
N ILE A 304 22.67 5.19 -16.44
CA ILE A 304 23.19 4.21 -17.42
C ILE A 304 22.91 4.74 -18.83
N ASN A 305 23.90 4.69 -19.70
CA ASN A 305 23.73 5.00 -21.12
C ASN A 305 22.78 3.96 -21.76
N ALA A 306 21.65 4.43 -22.28
CA ALA A 306 20.61 3.57 -22.85
C ALA A 306 21.09 2.79 -24.08
N ASP A 307 22.10 3.30 -24.80
CA ASP A 307 22.58 2.68 -26.05
C ASP A 307 23.49 1.48 -25.81
N ASN A 308 24.27 1.52 -24.74
CA ASN A 308 25.37 0.56 -24.57
C ASN A 308 25.49 -0.05 -23.16
N GLY A 309 24.63 0.34 -22.20
CA GLY A 309 24.62 -0.19 -20.84
C GLY A 309 25.77 0.26 -19.95
N LYS A 310 26.62 1.18 -20.39
CA LYS A 310 27.72 1.72 -19.57
C LYS A 310 27.19 2.80 -18.63
N VAL A 311 27.82 2.95 -17.48
CA VAL A 311 27.51 4.01 -16.54
C VAL A 311 27.83 5.38 -17.14
N CYS A 312 26.97 6.37 -16.89
CA CYS A 312 27.19 7.77 -17.28
C CYS A 312 28.06 8.45 -16.23
N ASP A 313 29.37 8.50 -16.45
CA ASP A 313 30.39 8.92 -15.49
C ASP A 313 30.24 10.38 -14.99
N ASP A 314 29.51 11.19 -15.76
CA ASP A 314 29.19 12.59 -15.45
C ASP A 314 28.06 12.78 -14.43
N PHE A 315 27.39 11.70 -13.99
CA PHE A 315 26.28 11.73 -13.06
C PHE A 315 26.72 11.33 -11.65
N GLY A 316 26.55 12.21 -10.66
CA GLY A 316 26.93 11.96 -9.27
C GLY A 316 28.41 11.64 -9.09
N ASP A 317 28.70 10.62 -8.30
CA ASP A 317 30.03 10.06 -8.14
C ASP A 317 30.17 8.85 -9.09
N HIS A 318 30.91 9.04 -10.20
CA HIS A 318 31.11 8.00 -11.24
C HIS A 318 29.81 7.29 -11.64
N GLY A 319 28.77 8.08 -11.97
CA GLY A 319 27.47 7.59 -12.43
C GLY A 319 26.48 7.23 -11.34
N THR A 320 26.79 7.52 -10.09
CA THR A 320 25.98 7.09 -8.95
C THR A 320 25.72 8.22 -7.96
N VAL A 321 24.49 8.31 -7.48
CA VAL A 321 24.09 9.13 -6.35
C VAL A 321 23.77 8.22 -5.17
N ASP A 322 24.41 8.46 -4.01
CA ASP A 322 24.09 7.80 -2.75
C ASP A 322 22.85 8.44 -2.11
N LEU A 323 21.78 7.68 -2.05
CA LEU A 323 20.50 8.12 -1.48
C LEU A 323 20.41 7.93 0.03
N SER A 324 21.45 7.41 0.68
CA SER A 324 21.52 7.32 2.15
C SER A 324 21.94 8.65 2.79
N VAL A 325 22.49 9.58 2.02
CA VAL A 325 22.94 10.88 2.50
C VAL A 325 21.77 11.66 3.13
N GLY A 326 21.95 12.17 4.34
CA GLY A 326 20.95 12.92 5.10
C GLY A 326 19.89 12.06 5.79
N MET A 327 19.92 10.74 5.64
CA MET A 327 18.91 9.84 6.21
C MET A 327 19.19 9.41 7.66
N GLY A 328 20.40 9.69 8.17
CA GLY A 328 20.87 9.22 9.47
C GLY A 328 21.17 7.72 9.47
N GLU A 329 21.10 7.10 10.64
CA GLU A 329 21.34 5.66 10.76
C GLU A 329 20.23 4.85 10.10
N ILE A 330 20.61 3.98 9.17
CA ILE A 330 19.71 3.10 8.44
C ILE A 330 20.10 1.65 8.72
N LYS A 331 19.19 0.88 9.31
CA LYS A 331 19.36 -0.56 9.44
C LYS A 331 19.28 -1.23 8.06
N PRO A 332 20.02 -2.33 7.81
CA PRO A 332 19.96 -3.04 6.53
C PRO A 332 18.51 -3.38 6.13
N GLY A 333 18.11 -2.99 4.91
CA GLY A 333 16.77 -3.22 4.38
C GLY A 333 15.67 -2.28 4.91
N TYR A 334 16.01 -1.26 5.71
CA TYR A 334 15.02 -0.30 6.23
C TYR A 334 14.78 0.89 5.30
N TYR A 335 15.66 1.16 4.36
CA TYR A 335 15.47 2.14 3.29
C TYR A 335 15.96 1.57 1.97
N GLN A 336 15.12 1.58 0.95
CA GLN A 336 15.36 0.96 -0.34
C GLN A 336 14.67 1.76 -1.46
N GLN A 337 15.23 1.70 -2.66
CA GLN A 337 14.58 2.20 -3.86
C GLN A 337 13.92 1.06 -4.60
N THR A 338 12.61 1.02 -4.59
CA THR A 338 11.82 -0.04 -5.27
C THR A 338 10.90 0.51 -6.34
N SER A 339 10.70 1.84 -6.36
CA SER A 339 9.79 2.53 -7.27
C SER A 339 10.52 3.12 -8.45
N THR A 340 9.81 3.23 -9.55
CA THR A 340 10.31 3.90 -10.75
C THR A 340 10.65 5.36 -10.47
N PRO A 341 11.86 5.83 -10.78
CA PRO A 341 12.18 7.25 -10.76
C PRO A 341 11.32 8.01 -11.78
N LEU A 342 10.84 9.18 -11.41
CA LEU A 342 10.12 10.06 -12.32
C LEU A 342 11.09 11.05 -12.95
N VAL A 343 11.14 11.10 -14.26
CA VAL A 343 11.83 12.19 -14.98
C VAL A 343 10.84 13.32 -15.25
N ALA A 344 11.11 14.49 -14.70
CA ALA A 344 10.27 15.69 -14.80
C ALA A 344 11.14 16.86 -15.30
N GLY A 345 11.07 17.17 -16.61
CA GLY A 345 11.97 18.13 -17.24
C GLY A 345 13.44 17.74 -17.07
N ASN A 346 14.23 18.58 -16.43
CA ASN A 346 15.66 18.35 -16.22
C ASN A 346 16.00 17.72 -14.86
N VAL A 347 15.03 17.16 -14.16
CA VAL A 347 15.27 16.48 -12.89
C VAL A 347 14.74 15.04 -12.89
N VAL A 348 15.43 14.17 -12.20
CA VAL A 348 14.97 12.82 -11.84
C VAL A 348 14.57 12.80 -10.36
N VAL A 349 13.32 12.43 -10.11
CA VAL A 349 12.71 12.46 -8.78
C VAL A 349 12.62 11.04 -8.22
N VAL A 350 13.04 10.89 -6.97
CA VAL A 350 13.02 9.64 -6.25
C VAL A 350 12.37 9.83 -4.87
N GLY A 351 11.49 8.92 -4.54
CA GLY A 351 10.98 8.73 -3.18
C GLY A 351 11.80 7.66 -2.46
N GLY A 352 11.13 6.67 -1.91
CA GLY A 352 11.78 5.52 -1.29
C GLY A 352 10.80 4.67 -0.50
N ARG A 353 11.08 3.39 -0.45
CA ARG A 353 10.43 2.48 0.49
C ARG A 353 11.18 2.55 1.82
N VAL A 354 10.46 2.75 2.91
CA VAL A 354 10.99 2.65 4.28
C VAL A 354 10.39 1.44 5.00
N ALA A 355 11.03 0.95 6.05
CA ALA A 355 10.39 0.05 6.99
C ALA A 355 9.38 0.86 7.80
N ASP A 356 8.10 0.56 7.68
CA ASP A 356 7.01 1.47 8.04
C ASP A 356 6.12 0.98 9.19
N ASN A 357 6.44 -0.16 9.83
CA ASN A 357 5.57 -0.76 10.84
C ASN A 357 6.26 -1.21 12.14
N TYR A 358 7.48 -0.75 12.41
CA TYR A 358 8.23 -1.18 13.59
C TYR A 358 8.30 -0.11 14.69
N SER A 359 8.46 1.16 14.33
CA SER A 359 8.59 2.27 15.29
C SER A 359 8.22 3.62 14.66
N THR A 360 8.06 4.65 15.50
CA THR A 360 7.88 6.05 15.07
C THR A 360 9.18 6.69 14.55
N GLY A 361 10.33 6.07 14.81
CA GLY A 361 11.66 6.57 14.42
C GLY A 361 12.26 5.89 13.18
N GLU A 362 11.44 5.37 12.28
CA GLU A 362 11.89 4.77 11.03
C GLU A 362 12.57 5.77 10.08
N PRO A 363 13.27 5.34 9.03
CA PRO A 363 13.94 6.27 8.13
C PRO A 363 13.02 7.35 7.57
N PRO A 364 13.55 8.53 7.22
CA PRO A 364 12.78 9.61 6.62
C PRO A 364 12.08 9.23 5.32
N GLY A 365 10.87 9.74 5.11
CA GLY A 365 10.10 9.59 3.87
C GLY A 365 10.42 10.64 2.81
N VAL A 366 11.53 11.34 2.92
CA VAL A 366 11.92 12.45 2.05
C VAL A 366 11.89 12.10 0.56
N VAL A 367 11.32 13.00 -0.25
CA VAL A 367 11.40 12.95 -1.71
C VAL A 367 12.50 13.89 -2.19
N ARG A 368 13.30 13.45 -3.16
CA ARG A 368 14.44 14.22 -3.64
C ARG A 368 14.50 14.21 -5.17
N ALA A 369 14.87 15.37 -5.72
CA ALA A 369 15.09 15.53 -7.14
C ALA A 369 16.56 15.83 -7.41
N TYR A 370 17.10 15.21 -8.43
CA TYR A 370 18.48 15.36 -8.87
C TYR A 370 18.52 15.80 -10.33
N ASP A 371 19.44 16.71 -10.66
CA ASP A 371 19.68 17.11 -12.04
C ASP A 371 20.03 15.89 -12.91
N VAL A 372 19.35 15.71 -14.04
CA VAL A 372 19.48 14.52 -14.89
C VAL A 372 20.87 14.35 -15.52
N HIS A 373 21.65 15.42 -15.65
CA HIS A 373 22.99 15.40 -16.25
C HIS A 373 24.06 15.15 -15.18
N THR A 374 23.98 15.90 -14.09
CA THR A 374 25.07 15.97 -13.11
C THR A 374 24.83 15.15 -11.85
N GLY A 375 23.61 14.70 -11.58
CA GLY A 375 23.25 14.02 -10.35
C GLY A 375 23.31 14.92 -9.09
N LYS A 376 23.46 16.23 -9.26
CA LYS A 376 23.43 17.16 -8.11
C LYS A 376 22.01 17.29 -7.59
N LEU A 377 21.86 17.35 -6.26
CA LEU A 377 20.57 17.58 -5.63
C LEU A 377 20.00 18.92 -6.08
N ALA A 378 18.86 18.90 -6.75
CA ALA A 378 18.13 20.10 -7.17
C ALA A 378 17.23 20.63 -6.05
N TRP A 379 16.46 19.72 -5.43
CA TRP A 379 15.63 20.01 -4.27
C TRP A 379 15.34 18.75 -3.47
N ALA A 380 14.93 18.96 -2.22
CA ALA A 380 14.35 17.93 -1.34
C ALA A 380 13.01 18.42 -0.79
N TRP A 381 12.09 17.50 -0.55
CA TRP A 381 10.87 17.73 0.20
C TRP A 381 10.80 16.76 1.37
N ASP A 382 10.95 17.30 2.56
CA ASP A 382 10.83 16.56 3.81
C ASP A 382 9.41 16.80 4.38
N PRO A 383 8.52 15.79 4.42
CA PRO A 383 7.15 15.96 4.90
C PRO A 383 7.05 16.49 6.32
N GLY A 384 8.04 16.21 7.18
CA GLY A 384 8.09 16.71 8.55
C GLY A 384 8.74 18.08 8.71
N ASN A 385 9.44 18.57 7.68
CA ASN A 385 10.08 19.88 7.64
C ASN A 385 10.08 20.47 6.21
N PRO A 386 8.91 20.87 5.68
CA PRO A 386 8.78 21.33 4.29
C PRO A 386 9.65 22.53 3.90
N ASN A 387 10.15 23.29 4.89
CA ASN A 387 11.05 24.41 4.63
C ASN A 387 12.50 23.97 4.33
N LEU A 388 12.85 22.72 4.58
CA LEU A 388 14.13 22.13 4.26
C LEU A 388 14.12 21.62 2.82
N THR A 389 14.57 22.45 1.89
CA THR A 389 14.56 22.14 0.44
C THR A 389 15.88 21.60 -0.09
N GLY A 390 16.88 21.40 0.77
CA GLY A 390 18.20 20.86 0.44
C GLY A 390 18.60 19.70 1.35
N LEU A 391 19.89 19.46 1.49
CA LEU A 391 20.43 18.54 2.49
C LEU A 391 20.24 19.11 3.90
N PRO A 392 19.99 18.27 4.91
CA PRO A 392 19.98 18.72 6.29
C PRO A 392 21.37 19.27 6.69
N PRO A 393 21.43 20.20 7.66
CA PRO A 393 22.69 20.68 8.20
C PRO A 393 23.59 19.54 8.72
N GLU A 394 24.90 19.77 8.78
CA GLU A 394 25.84 18.79 9.30
C GLU A 394 25.43 18.29 10.70
N GLY A 395 25.47 16.97 10.89
CA GLY A 395 25.04 16.31 12.12
C GLY A 395 23.52 16.16 12.30
N GLN A 396 22.71 16.65 11.35
CA GLN A 396 21.26 16.51 11.36
C GLN A 396 20.80 15.53 10.25
N THR A 397 19.54 15.13 10.32
CA THR A 397 18.91 14.24 9.34
C THR A 397 17.59 14.85 8.88
N TYR A 398 17.07 14.37 7.76
CA TYR A 398 15.65 14.56 7.43
C TYR A 398 14.77 14.00 8.54
N THR A 399 13.53 14.45 8.60
CA THR A 399 12.57 14.06 9.65
C THR A 399 12.23 12.59 9.57
N ARG A 400 12.53 11.86 10.63
CA ARG A 400 12.29 10.41 10.71
C ARG A 400 10.81 10.10 10.93
N GLY A 401 10.38 8.94 10.46
CA GLY A 401 9.01 8.44 10.65
C GLY A 401 7.95 9.11 9.79
N THR A 402 8.37 9.97 8.86
CA THR A 402 7.45 10.71 7.99
C THR A 402 6.87 9.84 6.85
N PRO A 403 5.71 10.23 6.27
CA PRO A 403 5.17 9.61 5.07
C PRO A 403 6.20 9.50 3.96
N ASN A 404 6.22 8.37 3.27
CA ASN A 404 7.15 8.09 2.18
C ASN A 404 6.43 7.88 0.86
N VAL A 405 7.12 8.04 -0.25
CA VAL A 405 6.62 7.78 -1.60
C VAL A 405 7.29 6.53 -2.16
N TRP A 406 6.61 5.41 -2.09
CA TRP A 406 7.07 4.11 -2.60
C TRP A 406 6.31 3.65 -3.85
N SER A 407 5.34 4.44 -4.31
CA SER A 407 4.57 4.21 -5.52
C SER A 407 5.05 5.10 -6.67
N ALA A 408 4.56 4.87 -7.88
CA ALA A 408 4.90 5.68 -9.03
C ALA A 408 4.30 7.09 -8.90
N MET A 409 5.09 8.08 -9.21
CA MET A 409 4.72 9.49 -9.25
C MET A 409 4.25 9.89 -10.66
N SER A 410 3.58 11.02 -10.78
CA SER A 410 3.21 11.63 -12.07
C SER A 410 3.60 13.10 -12.13
N TYR A 411 3.75 13.61 -13.36
CA TYR A 411 4.18 14.98 -13.62
C TYR A 411 3.30 15.64 -14.69
N ASP A 412 2.74 16.79 -14.36
CA ASP A 412 2.07 17.67 -15.31
C ASP A 412 3.04 18.75 -15.80
N ALA A 413 3.52 18.61 -17.04
CA ALA A 413 4.48 19.55 -17.62
C ALA A 413 3.89 20.94 -17.89
N LYS A 414 2.56 21.09 -18.03
CA LYS A 414 1.91 22.39 -18.24
C LYS A 414 1.81 23.20 -16.98
N LEU A 415 1.48 22.53 -15.88
CA LEU A 415 1.40 23.14 -14.56
C LEU A 415 2.73 23.17 -13.84
N ASN A 416 3.72 22.40 -14.33
CA ASN A 416 5.00 22.13 -13.69
C ASN A 416 4.84 21.55 -12.27
N LEU A 417 3.89 20.62 -12.12
CA LEU A 417 3.57 20.00 -10.85
C LEU A 417 3.90 18.52 -10.85
N ILE A 418 4.44 18.04 -9.74
CA ILE A 418 4.69 16.63 -9.47
C ILE A 418 3.68 16.15 -8.42
N TYR A 419 2.95 15.08 -8.73
CA TYR A 419 1.98 14.47 -7.82
C TYR A 419 2.63 13.29 -7.09
N LEU A 420 2.65 13.38 -5.77
CA LEU A 420 3.32 12.44 -4.88
C LEU A 420 2.28 11.57 -4.15
N PRO A 421 2.16 10.26 -4.49
CA PRO A 421 1.28 9.33 -3.77
C PRO A 421 1.94 8.91 -2.46
N THR A 422 1.82 9.74 -1.43
CA THR A 422 2.41 9.48 -0.12
C THR A 422 1.70 8.33 0.60
N GLY A 423 2.50 7.51 1.29
CA GLY A 423 2.00 6.57 2.30
C GLY A 423 1.67 7.29 3.61
N ASN A 424 1.48 6.53 4.67
CA ASN A 424 1.27 7.06 6.01
C ASN A 424 2.60 7.28 6.74
N ALA A 425 2.56 8.10 7.81
CA ALA A 425 3.63 8.15 8.78
C ALA A 425 3.77 6.80 9.51
N THR A 426 4.98 6.52 10.01
CA THR A 426 5.25 5.26 10.71
C THR A 426 4.81 5.31 12.18
N PRO A 427 4.26 4.24 12.75
CA PRO A 427 3.91 2.95 12.13
C PRO A 427 2.68 3.07 11.21
N ASP A 428 2.77 2.55 9.97
CA ASP A 428 1.77 2.71 8.93
C ASP A 428 0.38 2.12 9.32
N PHE A 429 0.34 0.92 9.88
CA PHE A 429 -0.91 0.26 10.27
C PHE A 429 -1.51 0.73 11.61
N TRP A 430 -0.79 1.52 12.40
CA TRP A 430 -1.24 1.97 13.70
C TRP A 430 -1.29 3.50 13.81
N ALA A 431 -2.50 4.06 13.75
CA ALA A 431 -2.71 5.50 13.79
C ALA A 431 -2.60 6.12 15.20
N GLY A 432 -2.48 5.32 16.26
CA GLY A 432 -2.49 5.82 17.66
C GLY A 432 -1.28 6.65 18.09
N GLU A 433 -0.24 6.68 17.28
CA GLU A 433 0.98 7.48 17.50
C GLU A 433 1.05 8.70 16.56
N ARG A 434 0.09 8.85 15.62
CA ARG A 434 0.10 9.93 14.64
C ARG A 434 -0.32 11.25 15.29
N THR A 435 0.34 12.31 14.86
CA THR A 435 0.01 13.69 15.18
C THR A 435 -0.79 14.34 14.02
N ALA A 436 -1.25 15.57 14.19
CA ALA A 436 -1.89 16.32 13.11
C ALA A 436 -0.97 16.55 11.89
N LEU A 437 0.37 16.53 12.11
CA LEU A 437 1.39 16.67 11.05
C LEU A 437 1.61 15.38 10.25
N ASP A 438 1.13 14.23 10.75
CA ASP A 438 1.34 12.92 10.14
C ASP A 438 0.18 12.47 9.24
N ARG A 439 -0.82 13.33 9.04
CA ARG A 439 -2.00 13.04 8.21
C ARG A 439 -1.73 13.37 6.76
N SER A 440 -1.18 12.43 6.02
CA SER A 440 -0.96 12.56 4.58
C SER A 440 -2.24 12.64 3.75
N GLU A 441 -3.36 12.17 4.30
CA GLU A 441 -4.64 12.13 3.61
C GLU A 441 -5.32 13.51 3.48
N GLU A 442 -4.89 14.49 4.27
CA GLU A 442 -5.45 15.84 4.30
C GLU A 442 -4.56 16.88 3.60
N HIS A 443 -3.38 16.47 3.14
CA HIS A 443 -2.44 17.34 2.46
C HIS A 443 -2.39 17.03 0.97
N THR A 444 -3.14 17.76 0.17
CA THR A 444 -2.80 17.97 -1.24
C THR A 444 -1.53 18.81 -1.26
N SER A 445 -0.38 18.17 -1.39
CA SER A 445 0.87 18.89 -1.62
C SER A 445 0.91 19.32 -3.08
N GLU A 446 0.48 20.54 -3.33
CA GLU A 446 0.84 21.30 -4.52
C GLU A 446 2.28 21.78 -4.29
N LEU A 447 3.22 21.30 -5.09
CA LEU A 447 4.62 21.75 -5.09
C LEU A 447 4.85 22.68 -6.26
#